data_3ab6c529114718194e8db2031330602f
#
_entry.id   3ab6c529114718194e8db2031330602f
#
_cell.length_a   1.000
_cell.length_b   1.000
_cell.length_c   1.000
_cell.angle_alpha   90.00
_cell.angle_beta   90.00
_cell.angle_gamma   90.00
#
_symmetry.space_group_name_H-M   'P 1'
#
loop_
_entity.id
_entity.type
_entity.pdbx_description
1 polymer ?
#
loop_
_entity_poly.entity_id
_entity_poly.type
_entity_poly.pdbx_seq_one_letter_code
_entity_poly.pdbx_strand_id
1 'polypeptide(L)'
;MNSKTEQTIPNERDIILGQEETYLATSNVWSFKKVEDIVNGINLRLTNMAGGFPFIFNGTTWKDSERLYLCGEYSNDNDRHRHIQQTLLGFTSGYAAKRFGKARFRNEVREDFPSFRLQWMLFCVWQKCKGNRDFQQLLKSIPQNVTLVENTTTDRWESATIWGCKNLELHNQRANLEKTLINKHHGMSRKELNILVNIETNKVNDIGEWKGQNNIGKILMICRNCINEGTEPAIDYDLLRNANIYLLGQKLTF
;
A
#
# COMPACT_ATOMS: atom_id res chain seq x y z
N MET A 1 25.31 -19.30 25.48
CA MET A 1 23.87 -19.14 25.72
C MET A 1 23.39 -18.02 24.81
N ASN A 2 22.86 -18.36 23.63
CA ASN A 2 22.30 -17.38 22.69
C ASN A 2 20.85 -17.15 23.10
N SER A 3 20.56 -15.98 23.66
CA SER A 3 19.19 -15.52 23.87
C SER A 3 18.58 -15.26 22.48
N LYS A 4 17.75 -16.18 22.00
CA LYS A 4 16.81 -15.91 20.92
C LYS A 4 15.86 -14.83 21.46
N THR A 5 16.04 -13.61 20.98
CA THR A 5 15.03 -12.54 21.16
C THR A 5 13.78 -13.02 20.41
N GLU A 6 12.80 -13.54 21.13
CA GLU A 6 11.45 -13.74 20.58
C GLU A 6 10.96 -12.37 20.13
N GLN A 7 10.85 -12.19 18.80
CA GLN A 7 10.16 -11.04 18.25
C GLN A 7 8.69 -11.19 18.64
N THR A 8 8.27 -10.45 19.67
CA THR A 8 6.86 -10.30 20.03
C THR A 8 6.10 -9.76 18.81
N ILE A 9 4.99 -10.40 18.48
CA ILE A 9 4.05 -9.95 17.45
C ILE A 9 3.58 -8.55 17.87
N PRO A 10 3.78 -7.51 17.03
CA PRO A 10 3.30 -6.17 17.39
C PRO A 10 1.78 -6.22 17.54
N ASN A 11 1.29 -5.89 18.72
CA ASN A 11 -0.14 -5.68 18.93
C ASN A 11 -0.57 -4.43 18.15
N GLU A 12 -1.83 -4.30 17.72
CA GLU A 12 -2.32 -3.10 17.00
C GLU A 12 -1.91 -1.80 17.70
N ARG A 13 -1.86 -1.81 19.04
CA ARG A 13 -1.46 -0.68 19.89
C ARG A 13 0.01 -0.27 19.73
N ASP A 14 0.84 -1.14 19.16
CA ASP A 14 2.28 -0.92 18.99
C ASP A 14 2.64 -0.44 17.57
N ILE A 15 1.67 -0.43 16.63
CA ILE A 15 1.88 0.02 15.25
C ILE A 15 1.60 1.52 15.15
N ILE A 16 2.66 2.31 15.05
CA ILE A 16 2.56 3.79 14.99
C ILE A 16 2.73 4.25 13.54
N LEU A 17 1.68 4.90 12.99
CA LEU A 17 1.74 5.53 11.67
C LEU A 17 2.64 6.76 11.71
N GLY A 18 3.37 7.01 10.63
CA GLY A 18 4.25 8.17 10.46
C GLY A 18 5.64 8.00 11.07
N GLN A 19 5.88 6.96 11.87
CA GLN A 19 7.19 6.67 12.44
C GLN A 19 8.05 5.88 11.46
N GLU A 20 9.31 6.31 11.25
CA GLU A 20 10.29 5.56 10.48
C GLU A 20 10.75 4.33 11.27
N GLU A 21 10.86 3.20 10.57
CA GLU A 21 11.29 1.93 11.11
C GLU A 21 12.25 1.22 10.18
N THR A 22 12.97 0.25 10.75
CA THR A 22 13.87 -0.65 10.02
C THR A 22 13.44 -2.09 10.29
N TYR A 23 13.18 -2.83 9.21
CA TYR A 23 12.83 -4.25 9.27
C TYR A 23 13.93 -5.07 8.61
N LEU A 24 14.50 -6.04 9.34
CA LEU A 24 15.42 -7.01 8.75
C LEU A 24 14.68 -7.85 7.72
N ALA A 25 15.26 -8.03 6.55
CA ALA A 25 14.70 -8.91 5.53
C ALA A 25 14.84 -10.37 6.00
N THR A 26 13.75 -10.95 6.47
CA THR A 26 13.63 -12.32 6.94
C THR A 26 12.41 -13.00 6.32
N SER A 27 12.27 -14.29 6.49
CA SER A 27 11.11 -15.06 6.02
C SER A 27 9.77 -14.56 6.57
N ASN A 28 9.78 -13.82 7.70
CA ASN A 28 8.59 -13.22 8.31
C ASN A 28 8.33 -11.79 7.84
N VAL A 29 9.13 -11.25 6.92
CA VAL A 29 8.91 -9.93 6.31
C VAL A 29 8.53 -10.11 4.85
N TRP A 30 7.26 -9.88 4.52
CA TRP A 30 6.74 -10.04 3.17
C TRP A 30 6.63 -8.69 2.49
N SER A 31 7.43 -8.51 1.44
CA SER A 31 7.37 -7.29 0.64
C SER A 31 6.41 -7.44 -0.54
N PHE A 32 5.65 -6.38 -0.82
CA PHE A 32 4.75 -6.30 -1.95
C PHE A 32 4.93 -4.99 -2.71
N LYS A 33 4.74 -5.02 -4.01
CA LYS A 33 4.78 -3.85 -4.91
C LYS A 33 3.76 -3.96 -6.04
N LYS A 34 3.62 -5.16 -6.62
CA LYS A 34 2.78 -5.42 -7.79
C LYS A 34 1.59 -6.28 -7.40
N VAL A 35 0.56 -6.24 -8.25
CA VAL A 35 -0.64 -7.11 -8.07
C VAL A 35 -0.35 -8.58 -8.32
N GLU A 36 0.77 -8.89 -8.98
CA GLU A 36 1.23 -10.25 -9.30
C GLU A 36 2.20 -10.83 -8.27
N ASP A 37 2.56 -10.07 -7.24
CA ASP A 37 3.50 -10.54 -6.22
C ASP A 37 2.92 -11.75 -5.47
N ILE A 38 3.66 -12.84 -5.47
CA ILE A 38 3.27 -14.10 -4.79
C ILE A 38 4.32 -14.42 -3.74
N VAL A 39 3.88 -14.60 -2.50
CA VAL A 39 4.72 -15.04 -1.39
C VAL A 39 4.07 -16.24 -0.72
N ASN A 40 4.80 -17.33 -0.58
CA ASN A 40 4.32 -18.58 0.01
C ASN A 40 2.99 -19.08 -0.60
N GLY A 41 2.82 -18.93 -1.91
CA GLY A 41 1.62 -19.33 -2.65
C GLY A 41 0.44 -18.35 -2.55
N ILE A 42 0.56 -17.28 -1.77
CA ILE A 42 -0.47 -16.25 -1.63
C ILE A 42 -0.17 -15.10 -2.59
N ASN A 43 -1.13 -14.75 -3.44
CA ASN A 43 -1.03 -13.58 -4.30
C ASN A 43 -1.30 -12.31 -3.48
N LEU A 44 -0.25 -11.50 -3.26
CA LEU A 44 -0.28 -10.28 -2.45
C LEU A 44 -0.84 -9.08 -3.22
N ARG A 45 -2.09 -9.13 -3.64
CA ARG A 45 -2.80 -7.99 -4.27
C ARG A 45 -3.09 -6.88 -3.24
N LEU A 46 -2.06 -6.45 -2.50
CA LEU A 46 -2.18 -5.57 -1.33
C LEU A 46 -2.01 -4.09 -1.66
N THR A 47 -1.42 -3.76 -2.81
CA THR A 47 -1.22 -2.35 -3.18
C THR A 47 -2.55 -1.61 -3.15
N ASN A 48 -2.51 -0.35 -2.72
CA ASN A 48 -3.70 0.48 -2.62
C ASN A 48 -4.43 0.63 -3.96
N MET A 49 -3.69 0.54 -5.07
CA MET A 49 -4.18 0.59 -6.45
C MET A 49 -4.65 -0.76 -7.02
N ALA A 50 -4.54 -1.86 -6.25
CA ALA A 50 -4.96 -3.18 -6.73
C ALA A 50 -6.47 -3.21 -6.98
N GLY A 51 -6.84 -3.45 -8.22
CA GLY A 51 -8.23 -3.69 -8.61
C GLY A 51 -8.74 -5.07 -8.18
N GLY A 52 -10.06 -5.29 -8.38
CA GLY A 52 -10.72 -6.57 -8.07
C GLY A 52 -11.30 -6.65 -6.65
N PHE A 53 -11.18 -5.57 -5.86
CA PHE A 53 -11.78 -5.45 -4.53
C PHE A 53 -12.65 -4.19 -4.44
N PRO A 54 -13.71 -4.06 -5.29
CA PRO A 54 -14.60 -2.91 -5.22
C PRO A 54 -15.39 -2.92 -3.91
N PHE A 55 -15.74 -1.72 -3.44
CA PHE A 55 -16.56 -1.55 -2.25
C PHE A 55 -17.49 -0.35 -2.40
N ILE A 56 -18.57 -0.32 -1.63
CA ILE A 56 -19.51 0.80 -1.62
C ILE A 56 -19.23 1.64 -0.38
N PHE A 57 -19.03 2.93 -0.58
CA PHE A 57 -18.92 3.89 0.50
C PHE A 57 -19.58 5.21 0.08
N ASN A 58 -20.36 5.82 0.97
CA ASN A 58 -21.11 7.05 0.74
C ASN A 58 -21.91 7.05 -0.58
N GLY A 59 -22.65 5.97 -0.84
CA GLY A 59 -23.47 5.79 -2.04
C GLY A 59 -22.71 5.60 -3.35
N THR A 60 -21.37 5.58 -3.32
CA THR A 60 -20.51 5.45 -4.50
C THR A 60 -19.79 4.11 -4.48
N THR A 61 -19.67 3.46 -5.65
CA THR A 61 -18.84 2.26 -5.83
C THR A 61 -17.40 2.67 -6.13
N TRP A 62 -16.50 2.33 -5.24
CA TRP A 62 -15.06 2.56 -5.36
C TRP A 62 -14.38 1.30 -5.89
N LYS A 63 -13.65 1.40 -6.99
CA LYS A 63 -12.95 0.25 -7.61
C LYS A 63 -11.67 -0.14 -6.85
N ASP A 64 -11.09 0.78 -6.10
CA ASP A 64 -9.90 0.61 -5.24
C ASP A 64 -9.83 1.73 -4.20
N SER A 65 -9.04 1.52 -3.14
CA SER A 65 -8.86 2.49 -2.06
C SER A 65 -7.98 3.69 -2.47
N GLU A 66 -7.16 3.56 -3.51
CA GLU A 66 -6.37 4.68 -4.02
C GLU A 66 -7.26 5.82 -4.54
N ARG A 67 -8.34 5.50 -5.29
CA ARG A 67 -9.25 6.54 -5.79
C ARG A 67 -9.97 7.26 -4.66
N LEU A 68 -10.42 6.52 -3.63
CA LEU A 68 -11.01 7.15 -2.45
C LEU A 68 -9.99 8.05 -1.74
N TYR A 69 -8.76 7.58 -1.60
CA TYR A 69 -7.67 8.36 -1.02
C TYR A 69 -7.38 9.64 -1.82
N LEU A 70 -7.23 9.52 -3.15
CA LEU A 70 -6.99 10.66 -4.03
C LEU A 70 -8.12 11.70 -3.97
N CYS A 71 -9.38 11.26 -3.83
CA CYS A 71 -10.49 12.20 -3.65
C CYS A 71 -10.36 13.03 -2.36
N GLY A 72 -9.68 12.53 -1.33
CA GLY A 72 -9.35 13.30 -0.13
C GLY A 72 -8.36 14.44 -0.39
N GLU A 73 -7.45 14.30 -1.37
CA GLU A 73 -6.54 15.37 -1.78
C GLU A 73 -7.29 16.59 -2.34
N TYR A 74 -8.48 16.37 -2.91
CA TYR A 74 -9.32 17.37 -3.58
C TYR A 74 -10.71 17.41 -2.94
N SER A 75 -10.79 17.60 -1.63
CA SER A 75 -12.03 17.43 -0.86
C SER A 75 -12.56 18.71 -0.21
N ASN A 76 -12.24 19.90 -0.74
CA ASN A 76 -12.88 21.14 -0.35
C ASN A 76 -14.30 21.24 -0.94
N ASP A 77 -15.17 22.01 -0.31
CA ASP A 77 -16.52 22.29 -0.77
C ASP A 77 -16.51 23.30 -1.92
N ASN A 78 -16.17 22.83 -3.11
CA ASN A 78 -16.22 23.65 -4.32
C ASN A 78 -16.40 22.79 -5.58
N ASP A 79 -16.90 23.40 -6.65
CA ASP A 79 -17.15 22.73 -7.93
C ASP A 79 -15.89 22.21 -8.58
N ARG A 80 -14.77 22.90 -8.38
CA ARG A 80 -13.47 22.51 -8.94
C ARG A 80 -13.01 21.17 -8.39
N HIS A 81 -13.02 21.01 -7.07
CA HIS A 81 -12.63 19.75 -6.43
C HIS A 81 -13.61 18.62 -6.77
N ARG A 82 -14.90 18.89 -6.79
CA ARG A 82 -15.91 17.92 -7.25
C ARG A 82 -15.62 17.43 -8.67
N HIS A 83 -15.32 18.34 -9.60
CA HIS A 83 -14.96 17.98 -10.97
C HIS A 83 -13.67 17.12 -11.04
N ILE A 84 -12.63 17.46 -10.25
CA ILE A 84 -11.40 16.67 -10.17
C ILE A 84 -11.71 15.25 -9.68
N GLN A 85 -12.46 15.11 -8.61
CA GLN A 85 -12.87 13.80 -8.07
C GLN A 85 -13.60 12.95 -9.12
N GLN A 86 -14.59 13.53 -9.83
CA GLN A 86 -15.32 12.86 -10.91
C GLN A 86 -14.37 12.41 -12.03
N THR A 87 -13.41 13.26 -12.40
CA THR A 87 -12.39 12.92 -13.40
C THR A 87 -11.55 11.73 -12.96
N LEU A 88 -11.08 11.72 -11.70
CA LEU A 88 -10.25 10.63 -11.16
C LEU A 88 -11.02 9.30 -11.08
N LEU A 89 -12.30 9.34 -10.77
CA LEU A 89 -13.17 8.15 -10.75
C LEU A 89 -13.38 7.53 -12.14
N GLY A 90 -13.34 8.34 -13.20
CA GLY A 90 -13.51 7.89 -14.60
C GLY A 90 -12.38 6.99 -15.10
N PHE A 91 -11.19 6.99 -14.49
CA PHE A 91 -10.06 6.18 -14.95
C PHE A 91 -10.30 4.68 -14.76
N THR A 92 -9.68 3.87 -15.62
CA THR A 92 -9.79 2.40 -15.57
C THR A 92 -9.01 1.78 -14.41
N SER A 93 -7.91 2.41 -13.96
CA SER A 93 -7.09 1.93 -12.84
C SER A 93 -6.72 3.06 -11.87
N GLY A 94 -6.51 2.70 -10.59
CA GLY A 94 -6.01 3.63 -9.56
C GLY A 94 -4.64 4.21 -9.91
N TYR A 95 -3.78 3.43 -10.56
CA TYR A 95 -2.48 3.92 -11.05
C TYR A 95 -2.63 5.05 -12.09
N ALA A 96 -3.53 4.86 -13.07
CA ALA A 96 -3.80 5.90 -14.08
C ALA A 96 -4.39 7.16 -13.45
N ALA A 97 -5.34 7.02 -12.52
CA ALA A 97 -5.92 8.14 -11.77
C ALA A 97 -4.83 8.91 -10.99
N LYS A 98 -3.99 8.21 -10.22
CA LYS A 98 -2.88 8.80 -9.47
C LYS A 98 -1.90 9.56 -10.36
N ARG A 99 -1.46 8.92 -11.44
CA ARG A 99 -0.51 9.52 -12.39
C ARG A 99 -1.09 10.79 -13.02
N PHE A 100 -2.35 10.74 -13.44
CA PHE A 100 -3.04 11.88 -14.04
C PHE A 100 -3.24 13.01 -13.02
N GLY A 101 -3.74 12.70 -11.82
CA GLY A 101 -3.95 13.67 -10.74
C GLY A 101 -2.66 14.42 -10.40
N LYS A 102 -1.56 13.70 -10.19
CA LYS A 102 -0.25 14.30 -9.93
C LYS A 102 0.28 15.16 -11.07
N ALA A 103 0.00 14.80 -12.34
CA ALA A 103 0.47 15.55 -13.49
C ALA A 103 -0.37 16.83 -13.74
N ARG A 104 -1.68 16.77 -13.50
CA ARG A 104 -2.62 17.84 -13.90
C ARG A 104 -3.13 18.70 -12.75
N PHE A 105 -3.24 18.13 -11.54
CA PHE A 105 -3.92 18.77 -10.42
C PHE A 105 -3.03 18.94 -9.19
N ARG A 106 -1.70 18.83 -9.34
CA ARG A 106 -0.76 18.93 -8.22
C ARG A 106 -0.97 20.20 -7.38
N ASN A 107 -1.24 21.33 -8.01
CA ASN A 107 -1.40 22.62 -7.36
C ASN A 107 -2.82 22.84 -6.79
N GLU A 108 -3.70 21.88 -6.99
CA GLU A 108 -5.09 21.91 -6.51
C GLU A 108 -5.29 21.07 -5.25
N VAL A 109 -4.24 20.35 -4.82
CA VAL A 109 -4.28 19.59 -3.56
C VAL A 109 -4.49 20.56 -2.41
N ARG A 110 -5.43 20.25 -1.52
CA ARG A 110 -5.72 21.10 -0.35
C ARG A 110 -4.49 21.18 0.56
N GLU A 111 -4.21 22.39 1.06
CA GLU A 111 -2.99 22.69 1.82
C GLU A 111 -2.89 21.88 3.13
N ASP A 112 -4.00 21.61 3.79
CA ASP A 112 -4.07 20.90 5.05
C ASP A 112 -4.05 19.35 4.89
N PHE A 113 -4.09 18.83 3.64
CA PHE A 113 -4.09 17.39 3.39
C PHE A 113 -2.95 16.62 4.10
N PRO A 114 -1.71 17.14 4.18
CA PRO A 114 -0.64 16.46 4.89
C PRO A 114 -0.94 16.20 6.37
N SER A 115 -1.77 17.01 7.02
CA SER A 115 -2.07 16.88 8.45
C SER A 115 -2.95 15.68 8.78
N PHE A 116 -3.81 15.25 7.86
CA PHE A 116 -4.74 14.13 8.09
C PHE A 116 -4.56 12.94 7.12
N ARG A 117 -3.65 13.03 6.15
CA ARG A 117 -3.50 12.03 5.08
C ARG A 117 -3.29 10.59 5.56
N LEU A 118 -2.62 10.38 6.71
CA LEU A 118 -2.37 9.04 7.23
C LEU A 118 -3.64 8.42 7.80
N GLN A 119 -4.39 9.18 8.58
CA GLN A 119 -5.69 8.77 9.12
C GLN A 119 -6.72 8.58 7.99
N TRP A 120 -6.69 9.44 6.97
CA TRP A 120 -7.51 9.30 5.78
C TRP A 120 -7.18 8.01 5.00
N MET A 121 -5.89 7.68 4.84
CA MET A 121 -5.49 6.44 4.18
C MET A 121 -5.94 5.21 4.99
N LEU A 122 -5.75 5.22 6.32
CA LEU A 122 -6.25 4.16 7.20
C LEU A 122 -7.77 3.99 7.04
N PHE A 123 -8.52 5.09 7.05
CA PHE A 123 -9.96 5.09 6.80
C PHE A 123 -10.30 4.48 5.45
N CYS A 124 -9.65 4.90 4.35
CA CYS A 124 -9.91 4.40 2.99
C CYS A 124 -9.68 2.90 2.87
N VAL A 125 -8.58 2.38 3.42
CA VAL A 125 -8.27 0.95 3.41
C VAL A 125 -9.26 0.18 4.28
N TRP A 126 -9.65 0.74 5.43
CA TRP A 126 -10.66 0.14 6.31
C TRP A 126 -12.04 0.05 5.62
N GLN A 127 -12.47 1.10 4.88
CA GLN A 127 -13.71 1.02 4.09
C GLN A 127 -13.65 -0.11 3.05
N LYS A 128 -12.50 -0.31 2.38
CA LYS A 128 -12.30 -1.45 1.48
C LYS A 128 -12.39 -2.78 2.24
N CYS A 129 -11.81 -2.88 3.43
CA CYS A 129 -11.92 -4.08 4.28
C CYS A 129 -13.37 -4.37 4.66
N LYS A 130 -14.12 -3.37 5.14
CA LYS A 130 -15.53 -3.55 5.52
C LYS A 130 -16.42 -3.91 4.33
N GLY A 131 -16.17 -3.29 3.18
CA GLY A 131 -17.01 -3.41 2.00
C GLY A 131 -16.68 -4.56 1.05
N ASN A 132 -15.55 -5.29 1.25
CA ASN A 132 -15.15 -6.35 0.34
C ASN A 132 -14.66 -7.61 1.08
N ARG A 133 -15.47 -8.67 1.01
CA ARG A 133 -15.20 -9.94 1.69
C ARG A 133 -13.95 -10.65 1.18
N ASP A 134 -13.67 -10.58 -0.12
CA ASP A 134 -12.50 -11.26 -0.70
C ASP A 134 -11.20 -10.58 -0.23
N PHE A 135 -11.23 -9.25 -0.06
CA PHE A 135 -10.09 -8.54 0.52
C PHE A 135 -9.88 -8.87 2.00
N GLN A 136 -10.96 -9.03 2.78
CA GLN A 136 -10.86 -9.55 4.15
C GLN A 136 -10.23 -10.95 4.20
N GLN A 137 -10.67 -11.85 3.31
CA GLN A 137 -10.14 -13.22 3.24
C GLN A 137 -8.65 -13.22 2.84
N LEU A 138 -8.25 -12.36 1.90
CA LEU A 138 -6.85 -12.18 1.56
C LEU A 138 -6.02 -11.75 2.78
N LEU A 139 -6.47 -10.74 3.53
CA LEU A 139 -5.75 -10.30 4.74
C LEU A 139 -5.68 -11.40 5.81
N LYS A 140 -6.78 -12.15 6.02
CA LYS A 140 -6.81 -13.30 6.96
C LYS A 140 -5.89 -14.44 6.55
N SER A 141 -5.62 -14.63 5.26
CA SER A 141 -4.71 -15.68 4.76
C SER A 141 -3.24 -15.38 5.05
N ILE A 142 -2.91 -14.14 5.40
CA ILE A 142 -1.54 -13.74 5.75
C ILE A 142 -1.34 -13.97 7.26
N PRO A 143 -0.33 -14.78 7.67
CA PRO A 143 -0.09 -15.07 9.07
C PRO A 143 0.11 -13.79 9.92
N GLN A 144 -0.39 -13.78 11.16
CA GLN A 144 -0.30 -12.60 12.02
C GLN A 144 1.13 -12.19 12.37
N ASN A 145 2.05 -13.15 12.45
CA ASN A 145 3.48 -12.91 12.71
C ASN A 145 4.24 -12.36 11.51
N VAL A 146 3.57 -12.17 10.36
CA VAL A 146 4.19 -11.59 9.17
C VAL A 146 4.11 -10.07 9.22
N THR A 147 5.27 -9.43 9.07
CA THR A 147 5.37 -7.99 8.82
C THR A 147 5.20 -7.72 7.32
N LEU A 148 4.24 -6.88 6.96
CA LEU A 148 4.00 -6.45 5.59
C LEU A 148 4.80 -5.18 5.28
N VAL A 149 5.51 -5.16 4.15
CA VAL A 149 6.32 -4.02 3.72
C VAL A 149 5.99 -3.64 2.29
N GLU A 150 5.53 -2.40 2.05
CA GLU A 150 5.40 -1.89 0.69
C GLU A 150 6.79 -1.57 0.12
N ASN A 151 7.17 -2.27 -0.96
CA ASN A 151 8.46 -2.07 -1.60
C ASN A 151 8.46 -0.85 -2.52
N THR A 152 9.04 0.24 -2.07
CA THR A 152 9.20 1.49 -2.83
C THR A 152 10.66 1.76 -3.24
N THR A 153 11.52 0.73 -3.27
CA THR A 153 12.96 0.87 -3.51
C THR A 153 13.28 1.61 -4.81
N THR A 154 12.54 1.34 -5.88
CA THR A 154 12.75 1.97 -7.19
C THR A 154 11.97 3.26 -7.39
N ASP A 155 11.17 3.68 -6.42
CA ASP A 155 10.34 4.87 -6.54
C ASP A 155 11.17 6.12 -6.24
N ARG A 156 11.02 7.13 -7.10
CA ARG A 156 11.81 8.38 -7.04
C ARG A 156 11.07 9.53 -6.35
N TRP A 157 9.85 9.29 -5.88
CA TRP A 157 9.03 10.30 -5.21
C TRP A 157 9.51 10.53 -3.78
N GLU A 158 9.47 11.75 -3.29
CA GLU A 158 9.79 12.07 -1.88
C GLU A 158 8.95 11.27 -0.89
N SER A 159 7.68 11.02 -1.24
CA SER A 159 6.76 10.24 -0.39
C SER A 159 6.99 8.73 -0.43
N ALA A 160 7.98 8.24 -1.18
CA ALA A 160 8.21 6.79 -1.30
C ALA A 160 8.49 6.12 0.05
N THR A 161 9.33 6.74 0.89
CA THR A 161 9.65 6.24 2.24
C THR A 161 8.57 6.55 3.28
N ILE A 162 7.63 7.45 2.97
CA ILE A 162 6.45 7.69 3.81
C ILE A 162 5.48 6.52 3.68
N TRP A 163 5.17 6.08 2.45
CA TRP A 163 4.19 5.03 2.21
C TRP A 163 4.76 3.62 2.35
N GLY A 164 6.01 3.42 1.92
CA GLY A 164 6.68 2.13 1.96
C GLY A 164 8.10 2.20 2.51
N CYS A 165 8.89 1.19 2.14
CA CYS A 165 10.30 1.07 2.52
C CYS A 165 11.19 0.83 1.30
N LYS A 166 12.48 1.15 1.47
CA LYS A 166 13.53 0.84 0.50
C LYS A 166 14.47 -0.22 1.07
N ASN A 167 14.89 -1.16 0.22
CA ASN A 167 15.96 -2.11 0.48
C ASN A 167 16.92 -2.10 -0.71
N LEU A 168 17.95 -1.27 -0.62
CA LEU A 168 18.91 -1.09 -1.72
C LEU A 168 19.82 -2.31 -1.89
N GLU A 169 20.15 -3.00 -0.82
CA GLU A 169 21.00 -4.19 -0.86
C GLU A 169 20.31 -5.32 -1.64
N LEU A 170 19.07 -5.64 -1.28
CA LEU A 170 18.26 -6.62 -2.00
C LEU A 170 18.08 -6.23 -3.48
N HIS A 171 17.82 -4.94 -3.75
CA HIS A 171 17.67 -4.45 -5.12
C HIS A 171 18.93 -4.67 -5.95
N ASN A 172 20.11 -4.32 -5.40
CA ASN A 172 21.39 -4.48 -6.08
C ASN A 172 21.72 -5.96 -6.31
N GLN A 173 21.44 -6.82 -5.32
CA GLN A 173 21.68 -8.26 -5.44
C GLN A 173 20.82 -8.88 -6.54
N ARG A 174 19.52 -8.52 -6.60
CA ARG A 174 18.63 -8.99 -7.66
C ARG A 174 19.06 -8.48 -9.04
N ALA A 175 19.47 -7.20 -9.14
CA ALA A 175 19.97 -6.64 -10.41
C ALA A 175 21.27 -7.32 -10.89
N ASN A 176 22.17 -7.69 -9.98
CA ASN A 176 23.38 -8.43 -10.32
C ASN A 176 23.08 -9.86 -10.78
N LEU A 177 22.14 -10.53 -10.11
CA LEU A 177 21.67 -11.86 -10.50
C LEU A 177 21.01 -11.82 -11.89
N GLU A 178 20.14 -10.83 -12.14
CA GLU A 178 19.52 -10.63 -13.45
C GLU A 178 20.57 -10.49 -14.56
N LYS A 179 21.58 -9.62 -14.38
CA LYS A 179 22.69 -9.45 -15.36
C LYS A 179 23.42 -10.77 -15.61
N THR A 180 23.69 -11.53 -14.56
CA THR A 180 24.37 -12.83 -14.64
C THR A 180 23.54 -13.83 -15.44
N LEU A 181 22.24 -13.92 -15.20
CA LEU A 181 21.33 -14.81 -15.92
C LEU A 181 21.22 -14.45 -17.40
N ILE A 182 21.08 -13.15 -17.71
CA ILE A 182 21.04 -12.64 -19.09
C ILE A 182 22.31 -13.04 -19.84
N ASN A 183 23.48 -12.83 -19.22
CA ASN A 183 24.77 -13.18 -19.82
C ASN A 183 24.97 -14.68 -20.01
N LYS A 184 24.41 -15.51 -19.14
CA LYS A 184 24.54 -16.98 -19.20
C LYS A 184 23.63 -17.62 -20.25
N HIS A 185 22.50 -17.00 -20.57
CA HIS A 185 21.44 -17.59 -21.38
C HIS A 185 21.17 -16.83 -22.70
N HIS A 186 22.23 -16.44 -23.42
CA HIS A 186 22.12 -15.68 -24.69
C HIS A 186 21.26 -16.34 -25.80
N GLY A 187 21.05 -17.66 -25.74
CA GLY A 187 20.25 -18.40 -26.73
C GLY A 187 18.75 -18.51 -26.40
N MET A 188 18.32 -18.04 -25.25
CA MET A 188 16.89 -18.10 -24.87
C MET A 188 16.09 -17.00 -25.54
N SER A 189 14.80 -17.26 -25.85
CA SER A 189 13.90 -16.21 -26.26
C SER A 189 13.72 -15.20 -25.11
N ARG A 190 13.43 -13.94 -25.46
CA ARG A 190 13.20 -12.86 -24.46
C ARG A 190 12.10 -13.22 -23.46
N LYS A 191 11.08 -13.96 -23.89
CA LYS A 191 9.96 -14.39 -23.02
C LYS A 191 10.42 -15.41 -21.99
N GLU A 192 11.15 -16.45 -22.41
CA GLU A 192 11.69 -17.49 -21.53
C GLU A 192 12.70 -16.92 -20.55
N LEU A 193 13.61 -16.06 -21.04
CA LEU A 193 14.59 -15.37 -20.20
C LEU A 193 13.92 -14.53 -19.11
N ASN A 194 12.88 -13.75 -19.46
CA ASN A 194 12.14 -12.96 -18.47
C ASN A 194 11.46 -13.84 -17.40
N ILE A 195 10.93 -15.00 -17.79
CA ILE A 195 10.33 -15.96 -16.85
C ILE A 195 11.42 -16.50 -15.89
N LEU A 196 12.55 -16.94 -16.44
CA LEU A 196 13.68 -17.44 -15.65
C LEU A 196 14.20 -16.40 -14.67
N VAL A 197 14.43 -15.16 -15.13
CA VAL A 197 14.89 -14.03 -14.31
C VAL A 197 13.92 -13.77 -13.17
N ASN A 198 12.62 -13.72 -13.46
CA ASN A 198 11.61 -13.51 -12.41
C ASN A 198 11.60 -14.63 -11.37
N ILE A 199 11.71 -15.89 -11.79
CA ILE A 199 11.76 -17.04 -10.87
C ILE A 199 12.99 -16.96 -9.97
N GLU A 200 14.17 -16.77 -10.54
CA GLU A 200 15.44 -16.80 -9.80
C GLU A 200 15.60 -15.56 -8.89
N THR A 201 15.25 -14.36 -9.37
CA THR A 201 15.34 -13.15 -8.55
C THR A 201 14.32 -13.14 -7.39
N ASN A 202 13.16 -13.78 -7.57
CA ASN A 202 12.17 -13.89 -6.49
C ASN A 202 12.56 -14.88 -5.38
N LYS A 203 13.56 -15.75 -5.60
CA LYS A 203 14.13 -16.60 -4.55
C LYS A 203 15.04 -15.81 -3.59
N VAL A 204 15.52 -14.65 -4.00
CA VAL A 204 16.41 -13.80 -3.21
C VAL A 204 15.55 -12.80 -2.43
N ASN A 205 15.31 -13.05 -1.14
CA ASN A 205 14.41 -12.25 -0.31
C ASN A 205 15.01 -11.80 1.02
N ASP A 206 15.83 -12.65 1.64
CA ASP A 206 16.30 -12.46 3.03
C ASP A 206 17.66 -11.74 3.05
N ILE A 207 17.73 -10.57 2.40
CA ILE A 207 18.96 -9.78 2.28
C ILE A 207 18.68 -8.32 2.66
N GLY A 208 19.55 -7.77 3.53
CA GLY A 208 19.53 -6.35 3.89
C GLY A 208 18.36 -5.95 4.78
N GLU A 209 18.07 -4.68 4.74
CA GLU A 209 17.08 -4.05 5.61
C GLU A 209 16.10 -3.19 4.80
N TRP A 210 14.84 -3.23 5.19
CA TRP A 210 13.78 -2.36 4.71
C TRP A 210 13.70 -1.11 5.59
N LYS A 211 13.94 0.09 5.04
CA LYS A 211 13.94 1.37 5.77
C LYS A 211 12.88 2.32 5.24
N GLY A 212 12.06 2.86 6.13
CA GLY A 212 11.01 3.83 5.83
C GLY A 212 9.89 3.82 6.85
N GLN A 213 8.88 4.67 6.67
CA GLN A 213 7.72 4.71 7.56
C GLN A 213 6.74 3.55 7.34
N ASN A 214 6.74 2.95 6.14
CA ASN A 214 5.93 1.77 5.80
C ASN A 214 4.42 1.93 6.12
N ASN A 215 3.87 3.13 5.94
CA ASN A 215 2.50 3.37 6.37
C ASN A 215 1.47 2.46 5.70
N ILE A 216 1.63 2.08 4.43
CA ILE A 216 0.71 1.12 3.77
C ILE A 216 0.83 -0.26 4.39
N GLY A 217 2.05 -0.77 4.61
CA GLY A 217 2.26 -2.05 5.29
C GLY A 217 1.67 -2.05 6.70
N LYS A 218 1.90 -0.99 7.47
CA LYS A 218 1.33 -0.79 8.81
C LYS A 218 -0.20 -0.76 8.80
N ILE A 219 -0.81 -0.01 7.90
CA ILE A 219 -2.27 0.08 7.75
C ILE A 219 -2.86 -1.30 7.43
N LEU A 220 -2.23 -2.07 6.55
CA LEU A 220 -2.68 -3.43 6.22
C LEU A 220 -2.57 -4.38 7.41
N MET A 221 -1.50 -4.28 8.21
CA MET A 221 -1.34 -5.06 9.44
C MET A 221 -2.39 -4.68 10.48
N ILE A 222 -2.66 -3.39 10.68
CA ILE A 222 -3.75 -2.90 11.55
C ILE A 222 -5.09 -3.49 11.09
N CYS A 223 -5.43 -3.33 9.81
CA CYS A 223 -6.68 -3.87 9.26
C CYS A 223 -6.78 -5.40 9.42
N ARG A 224 -5.68 -6.14 9.17
CA ARG A 224 -5.63 -7.60 9.37
C ARG A 224 -5.91 -7.99 10.82
N ASN A 225 -5.28 -7.32 11.77
CA ASN A 225 -5.45 -7.59 13.20
C ASN A 225 -6.90 -7.31 13.63
N CYS A 226 -7.44 -6.14 13.26
CA CYS A 226 -8.84 -5.79 13.54
C CYS A 226 -9.84 -6.81 12.95
N ILE A 227 -9.62 -7.26 11.71
CA ILE A 227 -10.49 -8.27 11.08
C ILE A 227 -10.41 -9.61 11.83
N ASN A 228 -9.22 -10.01 12.31
CA ASN A 228 -9.05 -11.27 13.04
C ASN A 228 -9.65 -11.20 14.44
N GLU A 229 -9.59 -10.05 15.09
CA GLU A 229 -10.09 -9.82 16.43
C GLU A 229 -11.57 -9.41 16.47
N GLY A 230 -12.16 -9.07 15.32
CA GLY A 230 -13.53 -8.56 15.24
C GLY A 230 -13.67 -7.14 15.81
N THR A 231 -12.60 -6.35 15.80
CA THR A 231 -12.53 -4.96 16.26
C THR A 231 -12.51 -3.96 15.11
N GLU A 232 -12.53 -2.66 15.41
CA GLU A 232 -12.30 -1.58 14.44
C GLU A 232 -10.95 -0.91 14.73
N PRO A 233 -10.23 -0.42 13.68
CA PRO A 233 -8.99 0.31 13.87
C PRO A 233 -9.24 1.64 14.60
N ALA A 234 -8.23 2.06 15.39
CA ALA A 234 -8.24 3.34 16.10
C ALA A 234 -8.04 4.51 15.10
N ILE A 235 -9.09 4.85 14.35
CA ILE A 235 -9.12 5.99 13.43
C ILE A 235 -9.41 7.26 14.23
N ASP A 236 -8.61 8.31 14.03
CA ASP A 236 -8.87 9.63 14.59
C ASP A 236 -10.01 10.32 13.81
N TYR A 237 -11.23 10.00 14.21
CA TYR A 237 -12.43 10.59 13.57
C TYR A 237 -12.60 12.07 13.89
N ASP A 238 -12.04 12.59 15.01
CA ASP A 238 -12.08 14.02 15.30
C ASP A 238 -11.20 14.79 14.32
N LEU A 239 -10.01 14.28 14.02
CA LEU A 239 -9.15 14.84 12.99
C LEU A 239 -9.85 14.85 11.62
N LEU A 240 -10.50 13.75 11.24
CA LEU A 240 -11.20 13.66 9.94
C LEU A 240 -12.45 14.57 9.91
N ARG A 241 -13.21 14.70 11.00
CA ARG A 241 -14.34 15.65 11.11
C ARG A 241 -13.86 17.09 10.93
N ASN A 242 -12.77 17.45 11.62
CA ASN A 242 -12.19 18.79 11.57
C ASN A 242 -11.62 19.14 10.18
N ALA A 243 -11.18 18.14 9.42
CA ALA A 243 -10.72 18.32 8.06
C ALA A 243 -11.84 18.69 7.07
N ASN A 244 -13.12 18.57 7.44
CA ASN A 244 -14.27 18.94 6.60
C ASN A 244 -14.18 18.36 5.17
N ILE A 245 -14.16 17.05 5.08
CA ILE A 245 -13.97 16.32 3.83
C ILE A 245 -15.27 16.26 3.04
N TYR A 246 -15.23 16.68 1.77
CA TYR A 246 -16.33 16.58 0.82
C TYR A 246 -16.00 15.56 -0.27
N LEU A 247 -16.86 14.57 -0.47
CA LEU A 247 -16.77 13.62 -1.57
C LEU A 247 -17.91 13.82 -2.55
N LEU A 248 -17.58 14.13 -3.80
CA LEU A 248 -18.53 14.35 -4.90
C LEU A 248 -19.59 15.41 -4.56
N GLY A 249 -19.21 16.42 -3.76
CA GLY A 249 -20.07 17.50 -3.31
C GLY A 249 -20.89 17.20 -2.06
N GLN A 250 -20.69 16.03 -1.43
CA GLN A 250 -21.35 15.68 -0.16
C GLN A 250 -20.35 15.73 1.00
N LYS A 251 -20.69 16.46 2.06
CA LYS A 251 -19.87 16.47 3.29
C LYS A 251 -19.92 15.11 3.95
N LEU A 252 -18.74 14.57 4.29
CA LEU A 252 -18.66 13.34 5.08
C LEU A 252 -19.03 13.60 6.54
N THR A 253 -19.81 12.71 7.09
CA THR A 253 -20.11 12.62 8.53
C THR A 253 -19.47 11.33 9.07
N PHE A 254 -18.67 11.46 10.13
CA PHE A 254 -17.95 10.36 10.77
C PHE A 254 -18.54 10.05 12.13
#